data_2dd1e892ac7c2a9d27c2d1be727fdbb8
#
_entry.id   2dd1e892ac7c2a9d27c2d1be727fdbb8
#
_cell.length_a   1.000
_cell.length_b   1.000
_cell.length_c   1.000
_cell.angle_alpha   90.00
_cell.angle_beta   90.00
_cell.angle_gamma   90.00
#
_symmetry.space_group_name_H-M   'P 1'
#
loop_
_entity.id
_entity.type
_entity.pdbx_description
1 polymer ?
#
loop_
_entity_poly.entity_id
_entity_poly.type
_entity_poly.pdbx_seq_one_letter_code
_entity_poly.pdbx_strand_id
1 'polypeptide(L)' 'MAEKAEVKYSRDKYGFKSLQVGETRMVFGVRRKHAQMTCAKYVVRHPYLIHRDFVWRDIIGGIEVERVR' A
#
# COMPACT_ATOMS: atom_id res chain seq x y z
N MET A 1 -20.46 -15.09 -8.58
CA MET A 1 -19.82 -14.69 -8.36
C MET A 1 -19.70 -13.34 -8.27
N ALA A 2 -20.11 -12.75 -8.20
CA ALA A 2 -20.11 -11.45 -8.07
C ALA A 2 -19.43 -10.88 -6.96
N GLU A 3 -19.03 -11.66 -6.24
CA GLU A 3 -18.53 -11.24 -5.06
C GLU A 3 -17.41 -10.35 -5.12
N LYS A 4 -16.79 -10.25 -6.20
CA LYS A 4 -15.66 -9.57 -6.19
C LYS A 4 -15.81 -8.13 -6.23
N ALA A 5 -16.78 -7.62 -6.69
CA ALA A 5 -16.82 -6.21 -6.96
C ALA A 5 -16.75 -5.38 -5.71
N GLU A 6 -17.39 -5.81 -4.73
CA GLU A 6 -17.54 -4.94 -3.63
C GLU A 6 -16.35 -4.80 -2.78
N VAL A 7 -15.39 -5.60 -2.92
CA VAL A 7 -14.26 -5.46 -2.04
C VAL A 7 -13.15 -4.63 -2.59
N LYS A 8 -13.37 -3.96 -3.71
CA LYS A 8 -12.33 -3.17 -4.26
C LYS A 8 -11.76 -2.16 -3.31
N TYR A 9 -12.59 -1.46 -2.58
CA TYR A 9 -12.14 -0.37 -1.74
C TYR A 9 -11.50 -0.83 -0.46
N SER A 10 -11.80 -2.02 -0.01
CA SER A 10 -11.18 -2.52 1.19
C SER A 10 -10.06 -3.50 0.90
N ARG A 11 -9.75 -3.71 -0.37
CA ARG A 11 -8.71 -4.63 -0.73
C ARG A 11 -7.35 -4.00 -0.50
N ASP A 12 -6.46 -4.75 0.11
CA ASP A 12 -5.08 -4.32 0.34
C ASP A 12 -4.28 -4.58 -0.93
N LYS A 13 -4.42 -3.68 -1.89
CA LYS A 13 -3.91 -3.88 -3.23
C LYS A 13 -2.40 -4.08 -3.27
N TYR A 14 -1.67 -3.38 -2.42
CA TYR A 14 -0.22 -3.48 -2.43
C TYR A 14 0.32 -4.18 -1.19
N GLY A 15 -0.54 -4.75 -0.37
CA GLY A 15 -0.11 -5.50 0.78
C GLY A 15 0.34 -4.67 1.96
N PHE A 16 -0.14 -3.44 2.09
CA PHE A 16 0.29 -2.57 3.17
C PHE A 16 -0.06 -3.12 4.54
N LYS A 17 -1.21 -3.76 4.65
CA LYS A 17 -1.68 -4.27 5.93
C LYS A 17 -0.77 -5.35 6.48
N SER A 18 -0.28 -6.20 5.61
CA SER A 18 0.52 -7.35 6.03
C SER A 18 2.00 -7.03 6.13
N LEU A 19 2.41 -5.83 5.79
CA LEU A 19 3.82 -5.49 5.81
C LEU A 19 4.28 -5.29 7.25
N GLN A 20 5.30 -6.01 7.65
CA GLN A 20 5.84 -5.93 8.99
C GLN A 20 6.86 -4.80 9.09
N VAL A 21 7.11 -4.33 10.31
CA VAL A 21 8.13 -3.30 10.52
C VAL A 21 9.48 -3.81 10.02
N GLY A 22 10.13 -3.01 9.19
CA GLY A 22 11.41 -3.39 8.59
C GLY A 22 11.29 -4.16 7.30
N GLU A 23 10.08 -4.54 6.92
CA GLU A 23 9.86 -5.29 5.70
C GLU A 23 9.70 -4.35 4.51
N THR A 24 10.17 -4.79 3.36
CA THR A 24 10.01 -4.00 2.13
C THR A 24 9.17 -4.78 1.13
N ARG A 25 8.59 -4.04 0.22
CA ARG A 25 7.82 -4.65 -0.86
C ARG A 25 8.03 -3.84 -2.13
N MET A 26 8.29 -4.53 -3.22
CA MET A 26 8.43 -3.89 -4.52
C MET A 26 7.14 -4.06 -5.31
N VAL A 27 6.69 -2.98 -5.92
CA VAL A 27 5.49 -2.98 -6.75
C VAL A 27 5.86 -2.40 -8.09
N PHE A 28 5.66 -3.16 -9.14
CA PHE A 28 6.04 -2.74 -10.49
C PHE A 28 4.84 -2.23 -11.25
N GLY A 29 5.11 -1.35 -12.21
CA GLY A 29 4.05 -0.82 -13.06
C GLY A 29 3.27 0.33 -12.43
N VAL A 30 3.74 0.89 -11.33
CA VAL A 30 3.06 2.01 -10.68
C VAL A 30 4.07 3.11 -10.40
N ARG A 31 3.57 4.32 -10.31
CA ARG A 31 4.37 5.47 -9.89
C ARG A 31 4.21 5.68 -8.40
N ARG A 32 5.25 6.24 -7.80
CA ARG A 32 5.24 6.49 -6.36
C ARG A 32 4.04 7.32 -5.94
N LYS A 33 3.75 8.40 -6.65
CA LYS A 33 2.64 9.26 -6.31
C LYS A 33 1.31 8.50 -6.27
N HIS A 34 1.10 7.67 -7.27
CA HIS A 34 -0.13 6.88 -7.33
C HIS A 34 -0.22 5.90 -6.18
N ALA A 35 0.89 5.24 -5.87
CA ALA A 35 0.91 4.26 -4.78
C ALA A 35 0.68 4.94 -3.43
N GLN A 36 1.28 6.12 -3.23
CA GLN A 36 1.07 6.86 -2.00
C GLN A 36 -0.39 7.29 -1.84
N MET A 37 -1.02 7.71 -2.92
CA MET A 37 -2.43 8.06 -2.87
C MET A 37 -3.31 6.86 -2.55
N THR A 38 -2.99 5.73 -3.14
CA THR A 38 -3.72 4.49 -2.87
C THR A 38 -3.59 4.10 -1.40
N CYS A 39 -2.38 4.23 -0.87
CA CYS A 39 -2.13 3.93 0.54
C CYS A 39 -2.93 4.88 1.43
N ALA A 40 -2.94 6.16 1.11
CA ALA A 40 -3.67 7.14 1.91
C ALA A 40 -5.17 6.84 1.93
N LYS A 41 -5.72 6.46 0.79
CA LYS A 41 -7.13 6.09 0.73
C LYS A 41 -7.42 4.85 1.55
N TYR A 42 -6.50 3.90 1.51
CA TYR A 42 -6.67 2.68 2.28
C TYR A 42 -6.65 2.98 3.78
N VAL A 43 -5.77 3.86 4.22
CA VAL A 43 -5.67 4.24 5.62
C VAL A 43 -6.94 4.94 6.09
N VAL A 44 -7.55 5.75 5.24
CA VAL A 44 -8.80 6.41 5.59
C VAL A 44 -9.88 5.38 5.91
N ARG A 45 -9.90 4.28 5.18
CA ARG A 45 -10.89 3.23 5.42
C ARG A 45 -10.49 2.28 6.53
N HIS A 46 -9.22 2.29 6.93
CA HIS A 46 -8.71 1.42 7.96
C HIS A 46 -7.89 2.25 8.94
N PRO A 47 -8.56 3.07 9.78
CA PRO A 47 -7.85 4.06 10.61
C PRO A 47 -6.80 3.50 11.54
N TYR A 48 -6.87 2.22 11.86
CA TYR A 48 -5.86 1.63 12.73
C TYR A 48 -4.48 1.64 12.07
N LEU A 49 -4.40 1.89 10.78
CA LEU A 49 -3.12 1.95 10.09
C LEU A 49 -2.46 3.33 10.16
N ILE A 50 -3.15 4.31 10.75
CA ILE A 50 -2.64 5.66 10.74
C ILE A 50 -1.33 5.81 11.52
N HIS A 51 -1.06 4.88 12.42
CA HIS A 51 0.18 4.93 13.19
C HIS A 51 1.36 4.28 12.51
N ARG A 52 1.16 3.74 11.32
CA ARG A 52 2.24 3.11 10.57
C ARG A 52 2.89 4.14 9.67
N ASP A 53 4.21 4.06 9.58
CA ASP A 53 4.96 4.93 8.68
C ASP A 53 5.64 4.10 7.61
N PHE A 54 5.63 4.62 6.40
CA PHE A 54 6.25 3.96 5.26
C PHE A 54 7.24 4.90 4.59
N VAL A 55 8.30 4.33 4.06
CA VAL A 55 9.25 5.06 3.23
C VAL A 55 9.09 4.56 1.81
N TRP A 56 9.04 5.48 0.87
CA TRP A 56 8.79 5.18 -0.53
C TRP A 56 10.01 5.52 -1.35
N ARG A 57 10.41 4.61 -2.22
CA ARG A 57 11.55 4.82 -3.10
C ARG A 57 11.17 4.46 -4.52
N ASP A 58 11.68 5.24 -5.47
CA ASP A 58 11.50 4.91 -6.88
C ASP A 58 12.55 3.89 -7.27
N ILE A 59 12.13 2.88 -8.01
CA ILE A 59 13.05 1.89 -8.56
C ILE A 59 12.76 1.75 -10.06
N ILE A 60 13.62 1.07 -10.77
CA ILE A 60 13.40 0.85 -12.18
C ILE A 60 12.15 0.01 -12.36
N GLY A 61 11.17 0.57 -13.06
CA GLY A 61 9.93 -0.14 -13.36
C GLY A 61 8.87 -0.06 -12.28
N GLY A 62 9.12 0.64 -11.16
CA GLY A 62 8.12 0.70 -10.10
C GLY A 62 8.58 1.43 -8.87
N ILE A 63 8.16 0.92 -7.74
CA ILE A 63 8.49 1.52 -6.44
C ILE A 63 8.86 0.44 -5.44
N GLU A 64 9.56 0.86 -4.42
CA GLU A 64 9.80 0.04 -3.24
C GLU A 64 9.23 0.76 -2.04
N VAL A 65 8.45 0.07 -1.23
CA VAL A 65 7.91 0.64 0.00
C VAL A 65 8.43 -0.18 1.17
N GLU A 66 8.82 0.53 2.20
CA GLU A 66 9.31 -0.09 3.44
C GLU A 66 8.48 0.41 4.60
N ARG A 67 8.03 -0.48 5.45
CA ARG A 67 7.37 -0.08 6.68
C ARG A 67 8.41 0.14 7.75
N VAL A 68 8.47 1.37 8.28
CA VAL A 68 9.47 1.73 9.27
C VAL A 68 8.91 1.85 10.69
N ARG A 69 7.58 1.88 10.80
CA ARG A 69 7.00 1.94 12.14
C ARG A 69 5.62 1.29 12.18
#